data_d66b0eaf311b5ed49db9e023cf20d065
#
_entry.id   d66b0eaf311b5ed49db9e023cf20d065
#
_cell.length_a   1.000
_cell.length_b   1.000
_cell.length_c   1.000
_cell.angle_alpha   90.00
_cell.angle_beta   90.00
_cell.angle_gamma   90.00
#
_symmetry.space_group_name_H-M   'P 1'
#
loop_
_entity.id
_entity.type
_entity.pdbx_description
1 polymer ?
#
loop_
_entity_poly.entity_id
_entity_poly.type
_entity_poly.pdbx_seq_one_letter_code
_entity_poly.pdbx_strand_id
1 'polypeptide(L)'
;MSDNAPNKSNIVIVGKVQGFLVKGIESKLNENSLRNQYVDLTIKNIAEVEEYADLFILNLSDMDEEEHEPVVYLKDIADEKDKKIIIIGEPQDVEWGLKMIPADNIVKSFERPFDIEDLVKEVSRFMDSVAEGKRKKRILIVDDDITYMRTVYGWLKEYYQVGMASSGVQAISYLTKNKVDLILLDYQMPVVNGPQIMEMLKSETTIDDIPVMFLTGKDDRESVMSVMDLKPVDYLLKTIDKAHLHEKIDDFFLKEKIEKMKK
;
A
#
# COMPACT_ATOMS: atom_id res chain seq x y z
N MET A 1 -10.84 -7.43 32.09
CA MET A 1 -12.04 -7.45 31.23
C MET A 1 -11.50 -7.40 29.82
N SER A 2 -11.48 -8.56 29.15
CA SER A 2 -10.94 -8.69 27.80
C SER A 2 -11.93 -8.08 26.82
N ASP A 3 -11.48 -7.07 26.10
CA ASP A 3 -12.18 -6.49 24.94
C ASP A 3 -12.35 -7.62 23.88
N ASN A 4 -13.55 -8.14 23.83
CA ASN A 4 -14.02 -9.01 22.77
C ASN A 4 -14.47 -8.13 21.58
N ALA A 5 -13.54 -7.40 20.98
CA ALA A 5 -13.79 -6.78 19.68
C ALA A 5 -14.06 -7.93 18.69
N PRO A 6 -15.13 -7.87 17.87
CA PRO A 6 -15.39 -8.90 16.88
C PRO A 6 -14.15 -9.06 15.99
N ASN A 7 -13.78 -10.31 15.75
CA ASN A 7 -12.58 -10.70 14.99
C ASN A 7 -12.78 -10.29 13.53
N LYS A 8 -12.55 -9.00 13.23
CA LYS A 8 -12.79 -8.40 11.90
C LYS A 8 -11.73 -8.91 10.94
N SER A 9 -12.13 -9.75 10.01
CA SER A 9 -11.27 -10.30 8.96
C SER A 9 -11.38 -9.45 7.70
N ASN A 10 -10.25 -8.98 7.19
CA ASN A 10 -10.23 -8.15 5.99
C ASN A 10 -10.48 -8.95 4.69
N ILE A 11 -10.44 -10.29 4.76
CA ILE A 11 -10.75 -11.19 3.65
C ILE A 11 -12.04 -11.91 3.99
N VAL A 12 -13.04 -11.79 3.12
CA VAL A 12 -14.35 -12.42 3.29
C VAL A 12 -14.62 -13.37 2.13
N ILE A 13 -14.84 -14.64 2.43
CA ILE A 13 -15.25 -15.64 1.46
C ILE A 13 -16.78 -15.65 1.46
N VAL A 14 -17.38 -15.44 0.31
CA VAL A 14 -18.84 -15.38 0.14
C VAL A 14 -19.27 -16.50 -0.80
N GLY A 15 -20.26 -17.29 -0.42
CA GLY A 15 -20.75 -18.38 -1.24
C GLY A 15 -22.05 -18.96 -0.72
N LYS A 16 -22.73 -19.80 -1.53
CA LYS A 16 -23.97 -20.47 -1.18
C LYS A 16 -23.80 -21.50 -0.06
N VAL A 17 -22.69 -22.22 -0.09
CA VAL A 17 -22.39 -23.31 0.85
C VAL A 17 -20.91 -23.30 1.23
N GLN A 18 -20.62 -23.44 2.52
CA GLN A 18 -19.27 -23.70 3.00
C GLN A 18 -18.83 -25.16 2.79
N GLY A 19 -18.58 -25.51 1.51
CA GLY A 19 -18.15 -26.85 1.10
C GLY A 19 -16.67 -27.14 1.38
N PHE A 20 -16.19 -28.32 0.95
CA PHE A 20 -14.80 -28.74 1.13
C PHE A 20 -13.79 -27.78 0.52
N LEU A 21 -14.07 -27.23 -0.67
CA LEU A 21 -13.20 -26.25 -1.33
C LEU A 21 -13.04 -24.99 -0.47
N VAL A 22 -14.15 -24.42 0.02
CA VAL A 22 -14.13 -23.23 0.86
C VAL A 22 -13.33 -23.47 2.13
N LYS A 23 -13.55 -24.60 2.81
CA LYS A 23 -12.78 -24.98 4.00
C LYS A 23 -11.30 -25.16 3.70
N GLY A 24 -10.96 -25.71 2.54
CA GLY A 24 -9.58 -25.83 2.07
C GLY A 24 -8.93 -24.46 1.87
N ILE A 25 -9.64 -23.52 1.26
CA ILE A 25 -9.20 -22.12 1.07
C ILE A 25 -9.01 -21.45 2.43
N GLU A 26 -9.98 -21.52 3.35
CA GLU A 26 -9.88 -20.94 4.70
C GLU A 26 -8.65 -21.48 5.45
N SER A 27 -8.41 -22.80 5.41
CA SER A 27 -7.25 -23.42 6.04
C SER A 27 -5.95 -22.87 5.46
N LYS A 28 -5.82 -22.82 4.14
CA LYS A 28 -4.61 -22.36 3.46
C LYS A 28 -4.34 -20.88 3.68
N LEU A 29 -5.37 -20.05 3.69
CA LEU A 29 -5.24 -18.63 4.02
C LEU A 29 -4.74 -18.47 5.47
N ASN A 30 -5.30 -19.23 6.43
CA ASN A 30 -4.88 -19.18 7.82
C ASN A 30 -3.43 -19.66 8.02
N GLU A 31 -3.00 -20.72 7.33
CA GLU A 31 -1.62 -21.19 7.31
C GLU A 31 -0.63 -20.09 6.87
N ASN A 32 -1.07 -19.21 5.99
CA ASN A 32 -0.30 -18.05 5.50
C ASN A 32 -0.55 -16.76 6.31
N SER A 33 -1.13 -16.84 7.51
CA SER A 33 -1.44 -15.69 8.38
C SER A 33 -2.42 -14.68 7.77
N LEU A 34 -3.18 -15.08 6.76
CA LEU A 34 -4.21 -14.29 6.10
C LEU A 34 -5.56 -14.55 6.80
N ARG A 35 -5.90 -13.67 7.75
CA ARG A 35 -7.17 -13.80 8.49
C ARG A 35 -8.35 -13.65 7.56
N ASN A 36 -9.22 -14.64 7.58
CA ASN A 36 -10.38 -14.71 6.71
C ASN A 36 -11.61 -15.19 7.48
N GLN A 37 -12.76 -14.99 6.90
CA GLN A 37 -14.02 -15.56 7.40
C GLN A 37 -14.93 -15.90 6.22
N TYR A 38 -15.79 -16.89 6.40
CA TYR A 38 -16.85 -17.24 5.48
C TYR A 38 -18.17 -16.61 5.90
N VAL A 39 -18.97 -16.15 4.92
CA VAL A 39 -20.36 -15.75 5.10
C VAL A 39 -21.20 -16.32 3.96
N ASP A 40 -22.44 -16.67 4.26
CA ASP A 40 -23.38 -17.09 3.20
C ASP A 40 -23.71 -15.94 2.25
N LEU A 41 -23.93 -16.25 0.99
CA LEU A 41 -24.25 -15.30 -0.07
C LEU A 41 -25.66 -14.73 0.12
N THR A 42 -25.79 -13.78 1.05
CA THR A 42 -27.02 -13.04 1.32
C THR A 42 -26.67 -11.55 1.51
N ILE A 43 -27.60 -10.67 1.13
CA ILE A 43 -27.44 -9.22 1.32
C ILE A 43 -27.15 -8.90 2.79
N LYS A 44 -27.88 -9.53 3.73
CA LYS A 44 -27.70 -9.30 5.16
C LYS A 44 -26.26 -9.60 5.62
N ASN A 45 -25.74 -10.78 5.27
CA ASN A 45 -24.42 -11.21 5.72
C ASN A 45 -23.30 -10.37 5.08
N ILE A 46 -23.48 -9.97 3.80
CA ILE A 46 -22.54 -9.08 3.11
C ILE A 46 -22.52 -7.70 3.80
N ALA A 47 -23.69 -7.13 4.11
CA ALA A 47 -23.81 -5.85 4.79
C ALA A 47 -23.15 -5.82 6.19
N GLU A 48 -23.16 -6.95 6.91
CA GLU A 48 -22.50 -7.04 8.23
C GLU A 48 -20.97 -6.96 8.14
N VAL A 49 -20.38 -7.29 6.97
CA VAL A 49 -18.93 -7.38 6.78
C VAL A 49 -18.36 -6.30 5.85
N GLU A 50 -19.18 -5.61 5.09
CA GLU A 50 -18.75 -4.67 4.03
C GLU A 50 -17.85 -3.54 4.51
N GLU A 51 -18.03 -3.04 5.74
CA GLU A 51 -17.27 -1.91 6.27
C GLU A 51 -15.78 -2.25 6.46
N TYR A 52 -15.48 -3.49 6.86
CA TYR A 52 -14.10 -3.87 7.19
C TYR A 52 -13.45 -4.84 6.19
N ALA A 53 -14.22 -5.44 5.29
CA ALA A 53 -13.68 -6.28 4.23
C ALA A 53 -12.89 -5.41 3.23
N ASP A 54 -11.67 -5.80 2.93
CA ASP A 54 -10.87 -5.22 1.86
C ASP A 54 -10.98 -6.05 0.58
N LEU A 55 -11.16 -7.37 0.73
CA LEU A 55 -11.25 -8.35 -0.35
C LEU A 55 -12.39 -9.31 -0.10
N PHE A 56 -13.22 -9.50 -1.13
CA PHE A 56 -14.21 -10.56 -1.19
C PHE A 56 -13.72 -11.68 -2.11
N ILE A 57 -13.85 -12.93 -1.68
CA ILE A 57 -13.66 -14.12 -2.51
C ILE A 57 -15.05 -14.67 -2.79
N LEU A 58 -15.60 -14.36 -3.96
CA LEU A 58 -16.93 -14.79 -4.37
C LEU A 58 -16.84 -16.19 -4.99
N ASN A 59 -17.38 -17.16 -4.27
CA ASN A 59 -17.44 -18.56 -4.69
C ASN A 59 -18.79 -18.86 -5.33
N LEU A 60 -18.82 -18.82 -6.65
CA LEU A 60 -19.99 -19.12 -7.46
C LEU A 60 -20.15 -20.63 -7.67
N SER A 61 -21.35 -21.15 -7.52
CA SER A 61 -21.69 -22.53 -7.82
C SER A 61 -23.19 -22.66 -8.08
N ASP A 62 -23.55 -23.23 -9.22
CA ASP A 62 -24.93 -23.50 -9.62
C ASP A 62 -25.86 -22.29 -9.35
N MET A 63 -25.50 -21.14 -9.94
CA MET A 63 -26.20 -19.87 -9.72
C MET A 63 -27.62 -19.93 -10.26
N ASP A 64 -28.59 -19.75 -9.40
CA ASP A 64 -29.98 -19.56 -9.75
C ASP A 64 -30.43 -18.09 -9.59
N GLU A 65 -31.69 -17.77 -9.97
CA GLU A 65 -32.17 -16.39 -9.98
C GLU A 65 -32.18 -15.74 -8.58
N GLU A 66 -32.32 -16.52 -7.51
CA GLU A 66 -32.35 -16.00 -6.11
C GLU A 66 -31.00 -15.46 -5.66
N GLU A 67 -29.90 -15.90 -6.25
CA GLU A 67 -28.54 -15.49 -5.90
C GLU A 67 -28.04 -14.28 -6.68
N HIS A 68 -28.79 -13.85 -7.70
CA HIS A 68 -28.43 -12.67 -8.49
C HIS A 68 -28.47 -11.39 -7.62
N GLU A 69 -29.47 -11.21 -6.76
CA GLU A 69 -29.60 -10.00 -5.92
C GLU A 69 -28.41 -9.80 -4.96
N PRO A 70 -27.95 -10.82 -4.20
CA PRO A 70 -26.77 -10.67 -3.36
C PRO A 70 -25.48 -10.34 -4.14
N VAL A 71 -25.31 -10.88 -5.35
CA VAL A 71 -24.15 -10.57 -6.21
C VAL A 71 -24.24 -9.13 -6.74
N VAL A 72 -25.44 -8.68 -7.13
CA VAL A 72 -25.67 -7.29 -7.53
C VAL A 72 -25.34 -6.35 -6.35
N TYR A 73 -25.82 -6.66 -5.16
CA TYR A 73 -25.49 -5.90 -3.95
C TYR A 73 -23.96 -5.86 -3.70
N LEU A 74 -23.28 -7.00 -3.79
CA LEU A 74 -21.83 -7.07 -3.64
C LEU A 74 -21.10 -6.23 -4.70
N LYS A 75 -21.56 -6.24 -5.94
CA LYS A 75 -21.06 -5.39 -7.02
C LYS A 75 -21.21 -3.90 -6.65
N ASP A 76 -22.41 -3.50 -6.19
CA ASP A 76 -22.70 -2.09 -5.92
C ASP A 76 -21.83 -1.56 -4.76
N ILE A 77 -21.66 -2.32 -3.67
CA ILE A 77 -20.74 -1.93 -2.58
C ILE A 77 -19.27 -1.97 -3.01
N ALA A 78 -18.89 -2.87 -3.93
CA ALA A 78 -17.54 -2.92 -4.43
C ALA A 78 -17.19 -1.65 -5.22
N ASP A 79 -18.13 -1.17 -6.02
CA ASP A 79 -17.99 0.07 -6.80
C ASP A 79 -18.02 1.31 -5.88
N GLU A 80 -19.00 1.42 -4.99
CA GLU A 80 -19.16 2.58 -4.10
C GLU A 80 -18.04 2.72 -3.04
N LYS A 81 -17.52 1.60 -2.52
CA LYS A 81 -16.55 1.55 -1.41
C LYS A 81 -15.16 1.09 -1.83
N ASP A 82 -14.87 1.06 -3.14
CA ASP A 82 -13.59 0.58 -3.74
C ASP A 82 -13.14 -0.79 -3.18
N LYS A 83 -14.10 -1.72 -3.01
CA LYS A 83 -13.79 -3.10 -2.59
C LYS A 83 -13.36 -3.93 -3.78
N LYS A 84 -12.54 -4.94 -3.53
CA LYS A 84 -12.03 -5.81 -4.59
C LYS A 84 -12.58 -7.23 -4.43
N ILE A 85 -12.72 -7.92 -5.56
CA ILE A 85 -13.35 -9.24 -5.64
C ILE A 85 -12.44 -10.20 -6.39
N ILE A 86 -12.27 -11.40 -5.84
CA ILE A 86 -11.78 -12.58 -6.56
C ILE A 86 -12.97 -13.48 -6.84
N ILE A 87 -13.14 -13.92 -8.08
CA ILE A 87 -14.23 -14.80 -8.47
C ILE A 87 -13.71 -16.23 -8.59
N ILE A 88 -14.44 -17.19 -8.02
CA ILE A 88 -14.18 -18.62 -8.14
C ILE A 88 -15.44 -19.33 -8.61
N GLY A 89 -15.36 -20.24 -9.56
CA GLY A 89 -16.52 -21.01 -10.03
C GLY A 89 -16.19 -21.98 -11.15
N GLU A 90 -17.21 -22.67 -11.64
CA GLU A 90 -17.12 -23.36 -12.92
C GLU A 90 -16.98 -22.32 -14.06
N PRO A 91 -16.44 -22.68 -15.24
CA PRO A 91 -16.20 -21.72 -16.31
C PRO A 91 -17.41 -20.82 -16.65
N GLN A 92 -18.60 -21.41 -16.68
CA GLN A 92 -19.86 -20.69 -16.98
C GLN A 92 -20.24 -19.69 -15.88
N ASP A 93 -20.01 -20.04 -14.60
CA ASP A 93 -20.31 -19.18 -13.46
C ASP A 93 -19.31 -18.02 -13.40
N VAL A 94 -18.04 -18.29 -13.67
CA VAL A 94 -16.99 -17.27 -13.78
C VAL A 94 -17.29 -16.31 -14.92
N GLU A 95 -17.65 -16.80 -16.11
CA GLU A 95 -18.03 -15.97 -17.26
C GLU A 95 -19.22 -15.05 -16.92
N TRP A 96 -20.21 -15.58 -16.22
CA TRP A 96 -21.34 -14.79 -15.74
C TRP A 96 -20.90 -13.70 -14.74
N GLY A 97 -20.08 -14.06 -13.73
CA GLY A 97 -19.56 -13.12 -12.74
C GLY A 97 -18.73 -11.99 -13.37
N LEU A 98 -17.91 -12.33 -14.37
CA LEU A 98 -17.10 -11.35 -15.12
C LEU A 98 -17.94 -10.37 -15.95
N LYS A 99 -19.17 -10.77 -16.36
CA LYS A 99 -20.12 -9.88 -17.04
C LYS A 99 -20.87 -8.97 -16.06
N MET A 100 -21.11 -9.45 -14.84
CA MET A 100 -21.87 -8.72 -13.82
C MET A 100 -21.03 -7.70 -13.07
N ILE A 101 -19.78 -8.02 -12.75
CA ILE A 101 -18.89 -7.21 -11.90
C ILE A 101 -17.93 -6.42 -12.79
N PRO A 102 -17.80 -5.08 -12.59
CA PRO A 102 -16.84 -4.26 -13.35
C PRO A 102 -15.41 -4.77 -13.22
N ALA A 103 -14.66 -4.75 -14.32
CA ALA A 103 -13.28 -5.25 -14.37
C ALA A 103 -12.36 -4.59 -13.34
N ASP A 104 -12.56 -3.30 -13.06
CA ASP A 104 -11.79 -2.53 -12.09
C ASP A 104 -11.94 -3.05 -10.65
N ASN A 105 -13.04 -3.76 -10.36
CA ASN A 105 -13.29 -4.33 -9.03
C ASN A 105 -12.79 -5.78 -8.93
N ILE A 106 -12.35 -6.38 -10.04
CA ILE A 106 -11.89 -7.78 -10.06
C ILE A 106 -10.36 -7.81 -9.95
N VAL A 107 -9.86 -8.48 -8.92
CA VAL A 107 -8.43 -8.78 -8.76
C VAL A 107 -8.03 -9.90 -9.71
N LYS A 108 -8.78 -11.01 -9.68
CA LYS A 108 -8.55 -12.20 -10.49
C LYS A 108 -9.78 -13.13 -10.49
N SER A 109 -9.85 -14.00 -11.47
CA SER A 109 -10.81 -15.12 -11.50
C SER A 109 -10.08 -16.46 -11.56
N PHE A 110 -10.70 -17.49 -10.97
CA PHE A 110 -10.22 -18.86 -10.94
C PHE A 110 -11.33 -19.81 -11.38
N GLU A 111 -11.12 -20.45 -12.51
CA GLU A 111 -11.99 -21.51 -13.00
C GLU A 111 -11.62 -22.85 -12.39
N ARG A 112 -12.60 -23.65 -11.99
CA ARG A 112 -12.37 -25.01 -11.46
C ARG A 112 -12.05 -25.99 -12.58
N PRO A 113 -11.08 -26.89 -12.35
CA PRO A 113 -10.23 -27.05 -11.17
C PRO A 113 -9.03 -26.06 -11.19
N PHE A 114 -8.68 -25.48 -10.04
CA PHE A 114 -7.51 -24.59 -9.87
C PHE A 114 -6.67 -25.00 -8.66
N ASP A 115 -5.42 -24.52 -8.61
CA ASP A 115 -4.56 -24.72 -7.46
C ASP A 115 -4.86 -23.66 -6.38
N ILE A 116 -5.19 -24.12 -5.17
CA ILE A 116 -5.45 -23.22 -4.01
C ILE A 116 -4.21 -22.39 -3.67
N GLU A 117 -3.00 -22.92 -3.88
CA GLU A 117 -1.76 -22.18 -3.65
C GLU A 117 -1.66 -20.92 -4.54
N ASP A 118 -2.13 -20.99 -5.79
CA ASP A 118 -2.14 -19.83 -6.70
C ASP A 118 -3.17 -18.77 -6.27
N LEU A 119 -4.31 -19.20 -5.74
CA LEU A 119 -5.27 -18.29 -5.10
C LEU A 119 -4.63 -17.58 -3.89
N VAL A 120 -3.99 -18.33 -3.00
CA VAL A 120 -3.36 -17.78 -1.79
C VAL A 120 -2.26 -16.78 -2.15
N LYS A 121 -1.43 -17.07 -3.16
CA LYS A 121 -0.42 -16.12 -3.66
C LYS A 121 -1.05 -14.81 -4.14
N GLU A 122 -2.16 -14.89 -4.87
CA GLU A 122 -2.84 -13.69 -5.37
C GLU A 122 -3.47 -12.87 -4.24
N VAL A 123 -4.13 -13.55 -3.29
CA VAL A 123 -4.67 -12.92 -2.08
C VAL A 123 -3.56 -12.24 -1.27
N SER A 124 -2.42 -12.92 -1.05
CA SER A 124 -1.28 -12.35 -0.33
C SER A 124 -0.77 -11.09 -1.02
N ARG A 125 -0.53 -11.14 -2.33
CA ARG A 125 -0.06 -10.00 -3.12
C ARG A 125 -1.02 -8.81 -3.01
N PHE A 126 -2.32 -9.05 -3.11
CA PHE A 126 -3.33 -8.00 -2.97
C PHE A 126 -3.32 -7.41 -1.56
N MET A 127 -3.33 -8.24 -0.52
CA MET A 127 -3.34 -7.77 0.87
C MET A 127 -2.06 -7.00 1.23
N ASP A 128 -0.91 -7.38 0.70
CA ASP A 128 0.35 -6.62 0.84
C ASP A 128 0.21 -5.24 0.20
N SER A 129 -0.40 -5.13 -0.98
CA SER A 129 -0.65 -3.84 -1.63
C SER A 129 -1.60 -2.95 -0.83
N VAL A 130 -2.66 -3.53 -0.23
CA VAL A 130 -3.59 -2.82 0.67
C VAL A 130 -2.86 -2.34 1.93
N ALA A 131 -2.04 -3.21 2.53
CA ALA A 131 -1.24 -2.86 3.70
C ALA A 131 -0.25 -1.73 3.39
N GLU A 132 0.40 -1.74 2.23
CA GLU A 132 1.26 -0.65 1.75
C GLU A 132 0.47 0.64 1.54
N GLY A 133 -0.73 0.58 0.96
CA GLY A 133 -1.62 1.73 0.76
C GLY A 133 -2.17 2.33 2.07
N LYS A 134 -2.45 1.50 3.07
CA LYS A 134 -2.92 1.93 4.40
C LYS A 134 -1.78 2.34 5.34
N ARG A 135 -0.54 1.94 5.05
CA ARG A 135 0.62 2.30 5.85
C ARG A 135 0.95 3.78 5.67
N LYS A 136 1.04 4.51 6.78
CA LYS A 136 1.64 5.85 6.71
C LYS A 136 3.02 5.76 6.07
N LYS A 137 3.24 6.50 5.00
CA LYS A 137 4.56 6.60 4.36
C LYS A 137 5.60 7.06 5.37
N ARG A 138 6.81 6.52 5.29
CA ARG A 138 7.90 6.88 6.20
C ARG A 138 8.89 7.79 5.49
N ILE A 139 9.13 8.95 6.09
CA ILE A 139 10.05 9.97 5.60
C ILE A 139 11.23 10.04 6.57
N LEU A 140 12.45 10.02 6.05
CA LEU A 140 13.66 10.28 6.82
C LEU A 140 14.14 11.69 6.53
N ILE A 141 14.25 12.53 7.56
CA ILE A 141 14.87 13.86 7.46
C ILE A 141 16.34 13.72 7.85
N VAL A 142 17.23 14.17 6.97
CA VAL A 142 18.69 14.17 7.21
C VAL A 142 19.21 15.60 7.12
N ASP A 143 19.57 16.17 8.26
CA ASP A 143 19.95 17.58 8.36
C ASP A 143 20.77 17.76 9.65
N ASP A 144 21.87 18.52 9.64
CA ASP A 144 22.66 18.81 10.84
C ASP A 144 22.07 19.92 11.71
N ASP A 145 21.16 20.75 11.13
CA ASP A 145 20.39 21.71 11.91
C ASP A 145 19.21 21.03 12.62
N ILE A 146 19.42 20.69 13.88
CA ILE A 146 18.41 20.05 14.74
C ILE A 146 17.15 20.91 14.87
N THR A 147 17.25 22.23 14.83
CA THR A 147 16.11 23.15 14.97
C THR A 147 15.22 23.08 13.74
N TYR A 148 15.83 23.16 12.56
CA TYR A 148 15.12 23.00 11.29
C TYR A 148 14.49 21.62 11.18
N MET A 149 15.25 20.59 11.51
CA MET A 149 14.78 19.20 11.48
C MET A 149 13.55 18.98 12.38
N ARG A 150 13.54 19.56 13.60
CA ARG A 150 12.38 19.51 14.51
C ARG A 150 11.18 20.26 13.96
N THR A 151 11.39 21.38 13.27
CA THR A 151 10.33 22.14 12.61
C THR A 151 9.67 21.31 11.54
N VAL A 152 10.45 20.72 10.62
CA VAL A 152 9.95 19.86 9.55
C VAL A 152 9.27 18.60 10.13
N TYR A 153 9.87 17.99 11.14
CA TYR A 153 9.24 16.88 11.88
C TYR A 153 7.85 17.27 12.42
N GLY A 154 7.73 18.43 13.05
CA GLY A 154 6.46 18.94 13.58
C GLY A 154 5.38 19.13 12.49
N TRP A 155 5.79 19.50 11.29
CA TRP A 155 4.88 19.65 10.15
C TRP A 155 4.39 18.30 9.61
N LEU A 156 5.25 17.26 9.57
CA LEU A 156 5.00 16.01 8.86
C LEU A 156 4.43 14.88 9.73
N LYS A 157 4.68 14.87 11.04
CA LYS A 157 4.38 13.74 11.95
C LYS A 157 2.90 13.33 12.03
N GLU A 158 1.97 14.24 11.72
CA GLU A 158 0.54 13.93 11.74
C GLU A 158 0.13 13.03 10.57
N TYR A 159 0.80 13.19 9.41
CA TYR A 159 0.45 12.54 8.15
C TYR A 159 1.40 11.37 7.81
N TYR A 160 2.66 11.45 8.22
CA TYR A 160 3.72 10.50 7.90
C TYR A 160 4.36 9.91 9.16
N GLN A 161 5.02 8.75 9.00
CA GLN A 161 6.00 8.30 9.98
C GLN A 161 7.31 9.03 9.69
N VAL A 162 7.87 9.76 10.66
CA VAL A 162 9.04 10.59 10.42
C VAL A 162 10.21 10.12 11.25
N GLY A 163 11.31 9.77 10.58
CA GLY A 163 12.62 9.56 11.19
C GLY A 163 13.48 10.81 11.06
N MET A 164 14.49 10.94 11.92
CA MET A 164 15.46 12.04 11.89
C MET A 164 16.88 11.49 12.04
N ALA A 165 17.81 12.03 11.26
CA ALA A 165 19.23 11.74 11.34
C ALA A 165 20.03 13.03 11.17
N SER A 166 20.96 13.31 12.08
CA SER A 166 21.79 14.52 12.05
C SER A 166 23.11 14.33 11.30
N SER A 167 23.30 13.20 10.63
CA SER A 167 24.48 12.90 9.81
C SER A 167 24.23 11.74 8.86
N GLY A 168 25.08 11.60 7.82
CA GLY A 168 25.01 10.46 6.88
C GLY A 168 25.17 9.11 7.56
N VAL A 169 26.06 9.00 8.56
CA VAL A 169 26.23 7.75 9.33
C VAL A 169 24.96 7.36 10.07
N GLN A 170 24.29 8.32 10.70
CA GLN A 170 23.01 8.08 11.36
C GLN A 170 21.93 7.72 10.35
N ALA A 171 21.90 8.36 9.17
CA ALA A 171 20.96 8.04 8.10
C ALA A 171 21.14 6.58 7.64
N ILE A 172 22.34 6.13 7.33
CA ILE A 172 22.63 4.74 6.95
C ILE A 172 22.20 3.78 8.06
N SER A 173 22.59 4.05 9.33
CA SER A 173 22.18 3.21 10.46
C SER A 173 20.66 3.15 10.65
N TYR A 174 19.94 4.22 10.33
CA TYR A 174 18.48 4.22 10.36
C TYR A 174 17.88 3.35 9.24
N LEU A 175 18.41 3.49 8.04
CA LEU A 175 17.94 2.79 6.83
C LEU A 175 18.16 1.27 6.90
N THR A 176 19.21 0.80 7.59
CA THR A 176 19.42 -0.65 7.80
C THR A 176 18.32 -1.30 8.66
N LYS A 177 17.61 -0.51 9.46
CA LYS A 177 16.60 -1.00 10.41
C LYS A 177 15.17 -0.64 10.02
N ASN A 178 14.99 0.29 9.08
CA ASN A 178 13.69 0.85 8.76
C ASN A 178 13.50 0.97 7.24
N LYS A 179 12.36 0.49 6.75
CA LYS A 179 11.92 0.78 5.37
C LYS A 179 11.51 2.25 5.31
N VAL A 180 12.11 3.03 4.43
CA VAL A 180 11.84 4.46 4.20
C VAL A 180 11.30 4.64 2.80
N ASP A 181 10.30 5.51 2.63
CA ASP A 181 9.65 5.76 1.34
C ASP A 181 10.16 7.04 0.67
N LEU A 182 10.77 7.95 1.44
CA LEU A 182 11.35 9.21 0.94
C LEU A 182 12.41 9.72 1.91
N ILE A 183 13.51 10.26 1.40
CA ILE A 183 14.51 10.97 2.18
C ILE A 183 14.42 12.46 1.84
N LEU A 184 14.27 13.30 2.86
CA LEU A 184 14.51 14.74 2.78
C LEU A 184 15.94 14.99 3.26
N LEU A 185 16.83 15.36 2.34
CA LEU A 185 18.28 15.42 2.59
C LEU A 185 18.77 16.86 2.49
N ASP A 186 19.38 17.36 3.54
CA ASP A 186 20.09 18.64 3.45
C ASP A 186 21.23 18.56 2.45
N TYR A 187 21.33 19.57 1.63
CA TYR A 187 22.39 19.69 0.65
C TYR A 187 23.75 20.02 1.29
N GLN A 188 23.75 20.91 2.30
CA GLN A 188 24.97 21.39 2.96
C GLN A 188 25.04 20.87 4.39
N MET A 189 25.89 19.90 4.62
CA MET A 189 26.19 19.41 5.96
C MET A 189 27.70 19.38 6.20
N PRO A 190 28.15 19.59 7.46
CA PRO A 190 29.57 19.46 7.82
C PRO A 190 30.09 18.05 7.55
N VAL A 191 31.35 17.94 7.14
CA VAL A 191 32.12 16.71 6.95
C VAL A 191 31.72 15.92 5.69
N VAL A 192 30.44 15.63 5.50
CA VAL A 192 29.91 14.90 4.31
C VAL A 192 28.65 15.63 3.84
N ASN A 193 28.70 16.17 2.63
CA ASN A 193 27.55 16.89 2.07
C ASN A 193 26.45 15.95 1.55
N GLY A 194 25.26 16.50 1.27
CA GLY A 194 24.11 15.74 0.78
C GLY A 194 24.41 14.90 -0.46
N PRO A 195 25.02 15.43 -1.52
CA PRO A 195 25.43 14.66 -2.69
C PRO A 195 26.31 13.44 -2.37
N GLN A 196 27.30 13.59 -1.51
CA GLN A 196 28.17 12.49 -1.09
C GLN A 196 27.36 11.43 -0.32
N ILE A 197 26.42 11.85 0.52
CA ILE A 197 25.52 10.89 1.19
C ILE A 197 24.65 10.16 0.17
N MET A 198 24.12 10.85 -0.82
CA MET A 198 23.31 10.24 -1.87
C MET A 198 24.14 9.23 -2.70
N GLU A 199 25.40 9.51 -3.01
CA GLU A 199 26.32 8.57 -3.64
C GLU A 199 26.57 7.35 -2.76
N MET A 200 26.81 7.55 -1.47
CA MET A 200 26.96 6.44 -0.51
C MET A 200 25.70 5.57 -0.43
N LEU A 201 24.52 6.18 -0.39
CA LEU A 201 23.24 5.45 -0.38
C LEU A 201 23.05 4.63 -1.66
N LYS A 202 23.40 5.17 -2.83
CA LYS A 202 23.34 4.47 -4.12
C LYS A 202 24.38 3.35 -4.27
N SER A 203 25.49 3.41 -3.56
CA SER A 203 26.48 2.32 -3.56
C SER A 203 26.05 1.09 -2.74
N GLU A 204 25.08 1.24 -1.86
CA GLU A 204 24.52 0.16 -1.03
C GLU A 204 23.32 -0.48 -1.73
N THR A 205 23.51 -1.65 -2.30
CA THR A 205 22.50 -2.38 -3.12
C THR A 205 21.13 -2.58 -2.46
N THR A 206 21.03 -2.46 -1.15
CA THR A 206 19.77 -2.57 -0.39
C THR A 206 19.04 -1.24 -0.20
N ILE A 207 19.66 -0.11 -0.58
CA ILE A 207 19.19 1.25 -0.31
C ILE A 207 19.06 2.08 -1.61
N ASP A 208 19.56 1.57 -2.72
CA ASP A 208 19.74 2.28 -4.01
C ASP A 208 18.45 2.90 -4.58
N ASP A 209 17.30 2.32 -4.30
CA ASP A 209 16.01 2.72 -4.88
C ASP A 209 15.22 3.74 -4.03
N ILE A 210 15.75 4.22 -2.91
CA ILE A 210 15.00 5.16 -2.08
C ILE A 210 15.05 6.56 -2.70
N PRO A 211 13.88 7.17 -3.01
CA PRO A 211 13.82 8.51 -3.58
C PRO A 211 14.34 9.56 -2.60
N VAL A 212 15.07 10.55 -3.12
CA VAL A 212 15.66 11.64 -2.35
C VAL A 212 15.17 12.98 -2.89
N MET A 213 14.64 13.83 -1.99
CA MET A 213 14.44 15.27 -2.22
C MET A 213 15.48 16.05 -1.45
N PHE A 214 16.18 16.97 -2.10
CA PHE A 214 17.11 17.84 -1.42
C PHE A 214 16.39 19.02 -0.74
N LEU A 215 16.88 19.37 0.46
CA LEU A 215 16.59 20.62 1.14
C LEU A 215 17.81 21.54 1.00
N THR A 216 17.65 22.73 0.44
CA THR A 216 18.79 23.61 0.15
C THR A 216 18.59 25.02 0.69
N GLY A 217 19.69 25.71 1.03
CA GLY A 217 19.68 27.12 1.30
C GLY A 217 19.53 27.98 0.02
N LYS A 218 19.31 29.30 0.18
CA LYS A 218 19.06 30.22 -0.95
C LYS A 218 20.18 30.32 -1.98
N ASP A 219 21.44 30.05 -1.60
CA ASP A 219 22.63 30.38 -2.39
C ASP A 219 23.14 29.21 -3.26
N ASP A 220 22.46 28.05 -3.24
CA ASP A 220 22.98 26.81 -3.82
C ASP A 220 22.54 26.50 -5.26
N ARG A 221 22.05 27.49 -6.02
CA ARG A 221 21.61 27.26 -7.42
C ARG A 221 22.69 26.67 -8.34
N GLU A 222 23.97 27.00 -8.12
CA GLU A 222 25.08 26.44 -8.90
C GLU A 222 25.35 24.97 -8.49
N SER A 223 25.13 24.64 -7.23
CA SER A 223 25.29 23.31 -6.68
C SER A 223 24.22 22.32 -7.17
N VAL A 224 23.00 22.81 -7.48
CA VAL A 224 21.90 22.00 -8.04
C VAL A 224 22.30 21.35 -9.38
N MET A 225 23.06 22.03 -10.22
CA MET A 225 23.52 21.48 -11.51
C MET A 225 24.53 20.35 -11.35
N SER A 226 25.32 20.33 -10.28
CA SER A 226 26.36 19.31 -10.04
C SER A 226 25.79 17.96 -9.60
N VAL A 227 24.52 17.88 -9.21
CA VAL A 227 23.86 16.66 -8.72
C VAL A 227 22.73 16.16 -9.62
N MET A 228 22.53 16.79 -10.79
CA MET A 228 21.55 16.27 -11.76
C MET A 228 21.82 14.85 -12.21
N ASP A 229 23.09 14.44 -12.24
CA ASP A 229 23.50 13.06 -12.56
C ASP A 229 23.07 12.05 -11.48
N LEU A 230 22.86 12.50 -10.24
CA LEU A 230 22.36 11.67 -9.15
C LEU A 230 20.84 11.45 -9.19
N LYS A 231 20.12 12.17 -10.06
CA LYS A 231 18.66 12.06 -10.28
C LYS A 231 17.83 12.10 -9.00
N PRO A 232 17.94 13.17 -8.18
CA PRO A 232 17.00 13.36 -7.08
C PRO A 232 15.59 13.58 -7.64
N VAL A 233 14.56 13.29 -6.83
CA VAL A 233 13.17 13.44 -7.26
C VAL A 233 12.69 14.88 -7.24
N ASP A 234 13.23 15.72 -6.36
CA ASP A 234 12.96 17.19 -6.33
C ASP A 234 14.04 17.93 -5.51
N TYR A 235 14.00 19.27 -5.60
CA TYR A 235 14.79 20.22 -4.80
C TYR A 235 13.88 21.25 -4.16
N LEU A 236 13.99 21.38 -2.84
CA LEU A 236 13.18 22.31 -2.07
C LEU A 236 14.08 23.29 -1.34
N LEU A 237 13.69 24.55 -1.33
CA LEU A 237 14.38 25.56 -0.53
C LEU A 237 14.01 25.42 0.95
N LYS A 238 14.96 25.53 1.87
CA LYS A 238 14.70 25.51 3.34
C LYS A 238 13.76 26.66 3.80
N THR A 239 13.48 27.63 2.93
CA THR A 239 12.48 28.70 3.15
C THR A 239 11.05 28.26 2.81
N ILE A 240 10.85 27.01 2.36
CA ILE A 240 9.51 26.44 2.10
C ILE A 240 8.68 26.46 3.39
N ASP A 241 7.40 26.76 3.26
CA ASP A 241 6.46 26.67 4.37
C ASP A 241 5.80 25.28 4.49
N LYS A 242 5.06 25.07 5.59
CA LYS A 242 4.39 23.82 5.88
C LYS A 242 3.48 23.36 4.73
N ALA A 243 2.66 24.26 4.17
CA ALA A 243 1.64 23.91 3.18
C ALA A 243 2.27 23.45 1.87
N HIS A 244 3.26 24.19 1.38
CA HIS A 244 3.97 23.84 0.14
C HIS A 244 4.83 22.58 0.30
N LEU A 245 5.43 22.35 1.48
CA LEU A 245 6.16 21.10 1.73
C LEU A 245 5.23 19.88 1.65
N HIS A 246 4.04 19.96 2.26
CA HIS A 246 3.04 18.90 2.17
C HIS A 246 2.62 18.66 0.73
N GLU A 247 2.25 19.71 -0.01
CA GLU A 247 1.86 19.63 -1.41
C GLU A 247 2.92 18.89 -2.25
N LYS A 248 4.20 19.26 -2.09
CA LYS A 248 5.31 18.63 -2.82
C LYS A 248 5.48 17.15 -2.51
N ILE A 249 5.35 16.77 -1.25
CA ILE A 249 5.48 15.38 -0.82
C ILE A 249 4.26 14.55 -1.29
N ASP A 250 3.05 15.10 -1.17
CA ASP A 250 1.83 14.44 -1.62
C ASP A 250 1.82 14.22 -3.13
N ASP A 251 2.21 15.24 -3.91
CA ASP A 251 2.37 15.15 -5.36
C ASP A 251 3.37 14.06 -5.76
N PHE A 252 4.49 13.96 -5.03
CA PHE A 252 5.49 12.92 -5.27
C PHE A 252 4.89 11.53 -5.05
N PHE A 253 4.26 11.27 -3.90
CA PHE A 253 3.67 9.96 -3.61
C PHE A 253 2.50 9.62 -4.54
N LEU A 254 1.73 10.61 -4.98
CA LEU A 254 0.67 10.41 -5.97
C LEU A 254 1.25 9.95 -7.32
N LYS A 255 2.30 10.61 -7.82
CA LYS A 255 2.99 10.23 -9.06
C LYS A 255 3.58 8.83 -8.95
N GLU A 256 4.25 8.50 -7.83
CA GLU A 256 4.79 7.17 -7.58
C GLU A 256 3.69 6.08 -7.62
N LYS A 257 2.53 6.36 -7.01
CA LYS A 257 1.38 5.45 -7.03
C LYS A 257 0.88 5.22 -8.46
N ILE A 258 0.73 6.29 -9.25
CA ILE A 258 0.27 6.20 -10.65
C ILE A 258 1.26 5.40 -11.51
N GLU A 259 2.56 5.60 -11.32
CA GLU A 259 3.59 4.85 -12.07
C GLU A 259 3.61 3.36 -11.74
N LYS A 260 3.40 3.00 -10.47
CA LYS A 260 3.28 1.59 -10.03
C LYS A 260 2.02 0.90 -10.57
N MET A 261 0.94 1.65 -10.81
CA MET A 261 -0.30 1.10 -11.39
C MET A 261 -0.20 0.85 -12.91
N LYS A 262 0.80 1.45 -13.59
CA LYS A 262 1.01 1.30 -15.04
C LYS A 262 1.97 0.17 -15.41
N LYS A 263 2.66 -0.42 -14.43
CA LYS A 263 3.58 -1.57 -14.58
C LYS A 263 2.88 -2.88 -14.24
#